data_2decfbc7b76dd8fbc5672b480dbc692a
#
_entry.id   2decfbc7b76dd8fbc5672b480dbc692a
#
_cell.length_a   1.000
_cell.length_b   1.000
_cell.length_c   1.000
_cell.angle_alpha   90.00
_cell.angle_beta   90.00
_cell.angle_gamma   90.00
#
_symmetry.space_group_name_H-M   'P 1'
#
loop_
_entity.id
_entity.type
_entity.pdbx_description
1 polymer ?
#
loop_
_entity_poly.entity_id
_entity_poly.type
_entity_poly.pdbx_seq_one_letter_code
_entity_poly.pdbx_strand_id
1 'polypeptide(L)'
;MPKMTLEEQKDGFEENLSEDLSKVMEGPEEQGNTRQDAKPSLPFDIPDFETLLKKQGYALAGSHSAVKTCLWLKKAMNDEGFCYKGKFYGVASHRCLQMTPTLLCNQKCLFCWRPTEVPVPAPGEWDSPEKIVEESIACQRKLITGFGGSPNALRERWLEGNDPNNVAISLSGEPTMYPYLPELIEEYEKRGFTTFLVTNGTIPEMFAKVNPCQLYMSLDAPDLETYLKVCQPKSPALWDKISESLALMKEKSSRTVIRITLVKGVNMFNPEGYAELIKKASPDFVEIKAYMHLGFSRFRLDRSAMPAHAEVMEFSQQVAKHLGYELADDSEISRVVLLSKDGKKSPVRKKV
;
A
#
# COMPACT_ATOMS: atom_id res chain seq x y z
N MET A 1 -9.14 -29.85 10.88
CA MET A 1 -8.70 -28.83 11.83
C MET A 1 -9.83 -27.85 12.01
N PRO A 2 -10.16 -27.36 13.23
CA PRO A 2 -11.19 -26.36 13.41
C PRO A 2 -10.79 -25.07 12.69
N LYS A 3 -11.74 -24.42 12.04
CA LYS A 3 -11.53 -23.12 11.41
C LYS A 3 -11.35 -22.10 12.54
N MET A 4 -10.24 -21.36 12.52
CA MET A 4 -10.00 -20.25 13.45
C MET A 4 -11.15 -19.25 13.41
N THR A 5 -11.52 -18.73 14.55
CA THR A 5 -12.53 -17.67 14.66
C THR A 5 -12.04 -16.36 14.07
N LEU A 6 -12.95 -15.43 13.78
CA LEU A 6 -12.61 -14.09 13.26
C LEU A 6 -11.69 -13.29 14.21
N GLU A 7 -11.80 -13.52 15.52
CA GLU A 7 -10.95 -12.91 16.54
C GLU A 7 -9.54 -13.51 16.53
N GLU A 8 -9.41 -14.84 16.51
CA GLU A 8 -8.12 -15.52 16.37
C GLU A 8 -7.39 -15.16 15.06
N GLN A 9 -8.14 -14.89 13.98
CA GLN A 9 -7.58 -14.40 12.72
C GLN A 9 -7.13 -12.93 12.81
N LYS A 10 -7.80 -12.09 13.63
CA LYS A 10 -7.42 -10.70 13.88
C LYS A 10 -6.15 -10.63 14.74
N ASP A 11 -6.08 -11.41 15.81
CA ASP A 11 -4.93 -11.45 16.72
C ASP A 11 -3.70 -12.04 16.02
N GLY A 12 -3.85 -13.12 15.28
CA GLY A 12 -2.77 -13.69 14.46
C GLY A 12 -2.33 -12.78 13.29
N PHE A 13 -3.18 -11.86 12.82
CA PHE A 13 -2.79 -10.82 11.87
C PHE A 13 -1.85 -9.79 12.51
N GLU A 14 -2.12 -9.44 13.75
CA GLU A 14 -1.35 -8.45 14.51
C GLU A 14 -0.05 -9.05 15.08
N GLU A 15 -0.06 -10.29 15.57
CA GLU A 15 1.11 -10.99 16.12
C GLU A 15 2.16 -11.33 15.06
N ASN A 16 1.78 -11.92 13.92
CA ASN A 16 2.74 -12.28 12.86
C ASN A 16 3.45 -11.07 12.23
N LEU A 17 2.82 -9.90 12.24
CA LEU A 17 3.45 -8.64 11.80
C LEU A 17 4.31 -8.03 12.90
N SER A 18 4.03 -8.30 14.18
CA SER A 18 4.85 -7.88 15.32
C SER A 18 6.08 -8.77 15.50
N GLU A 19 5.97 -10.09 15.28
CA GLU A 19 7.10 -11.02 15.35
C GLU A 19 8.17 -10.76 14.27
N ASP A 20 7.78 -10.43 13.04
CA ASP A 20 8.74 -10.07 11.98
C ASP A 20 9.52 -8.78 12.32
N LEU A 21 9.00 -7.95 13.22
CA LEU A 21 9.63 -6.69 13.65
C LEU A 21 10.29 -6.78 15.03
N SER A 22 9.77 -7.62 15.94
CA SER A 22 10.41 -7.85 17.26
C SER A 22 11.80 -8.45 17.10
N LYS A 23 12.01 -9.35 16.14
CA LYS A 23 13.34 -9.90 15.80
C LYS A 23 14.35 -8.86 15.28
N VAL A 24 13.88 -7.68 14.90
CA VAL A 24 14.73 -6.55 14.45
C VAL A 24 15.06 -5.61 15.61
N MET A 25 14.36 -5.73 16.76
CA MET A 25 14.27 -4.69 17.77
C MET A 25 14.64 -5.13 19.19
N GLU A 26 15.36 -6.25 19.39
CA GLU A 26 15.87 -6.64 20.70
C GLU A 26 17.03 -5.72 21.13
N GLY A 27 16.67 -4.63 21.82
CA GLY A 27 17.55 -3.77 22.61
C GLY A 27 16.91 -3.53 23.97
N PRO A 28 17.67 -3.17 25.02
CA PRO A 28 17.21 -3.14 26.40
C PRO A 28 16.11 -2.10 26.64
N GLU A 29 15.12 -2.47 27.45
CA GLU A 29 14.06 -1.60 27.96
C GLU A 29 14.65 -0.54 28.92
N GLU A 30 14.51 0.73 28.56
CA GLU A 30 14.73 1.82 29.52
C GLU A 30 13.43 2.59 29.79
N GLN A 31 13.21 2.82 31.08
CA GLN A 31 12.05 3.48 31.69
C GLN A 31 12.05 4.99 31.46
N GLY A 32 10.85 5.51 31.34
CA GLY A 32 10.42 6.85 31.02
C GLY A 32 11.18 8.07 31.54
N ASN A 33 11.23 9.07 30.67
CA ASN A 33 11.25 10.47 31.15
C ASN A 33 10.59 11.39 30.11
N THR A 34 9.67 12.23 30.59
CA THR A 34 8.91 13.22 29.82
C THR A 34 9.79 14.38 29.37
N ARG A 35 9.94 14.59 28.07
CA ARG A 35 10.40 15.85 27.49
C ARG A 35 9.52 16.23 26.31
N GLN A 36 8.86 17.38 26.43
CA GLN A 36 8.20 18.09 25.34
C GLN A 36 9.28 18.69 24.42
N ASP A 37 9.02 18.68 23.08
CA ASP A 37 9.75 19.39 22.01
C ASP A 37 11.07 18.80 21.47
N ALA A 38 11.33 17.51 21.56
CA ALA A 38 12.33 16.86 20.71
C ALA A 38 11.67 16.07 19.60
N LYS A 39 12.13 16.22 18.31
CA LYS A 39 11.82 15.24 17.27
C LYS A 39 12.05 13.86 17.83
N PRO A 40 11.13 12.89 17.69
CA PRO A 40 11.33 11.56 18.22
C PRO A 40 12.60 10.97 17.58
N SER A 41 13.67 10.91 18.37
CA SER A 41 14.83 10.10 18.03
C SER A 41 14.37 8.64 18.14
N LEU A 42 14.63 7.84 17.10
CA LEU A 42 14.36 6.42 17.17
C LEU A 42 15.18 5.83 18.35
N PRO A 43 14.62 4.89 19.13
CA PRO A 43 15.22 4.40 20.36
C PRO A 43 16.43 3.48 20.13
N PHE A 44 16.95 3.39 18.91
CA PHE A 44 18.07 2.52 18.52
C PHE A 44 18.87 3.10 17.37
N ASP A 45 20.12 2.67 17.23
CA ASP A 45 20.96 2.97 16.09
C ASP A 45 20.41 2.31 14.82
N ILE A 46 20.16 3.12 13.80
CA ILE A 46 19.64 2.64 12.52
C ILE A 46 20.83 2.10 11.70
N PRO A 47 20.81 0.81 11.32
CA PRO A 47 21.79 0.27 10.38
C PRO A 47 21.71 1.00 9.05
N ASP A 48 22.67 0.80 8.17
CA ASP A 48 22.59 1.32 6.80
C ASP A 48 21.27 0.88 6.15
N PHE A 49 20.81 1.71 5.21
CA PHE A 49 19.47 1.57 4.63
C PHE A 49 19.23 0.19 3.98
N GLU A 50 20.24 -0.37 3.32
CA GLU A 50 20.12 -1.68 2.67
C GLU A 50 19.98 -2.82 3.68
N THR A 51 20.80 -2.79 4.73
CA THR A 51 20.73 -3.75 5.84
C THR A 51 19.37 -3.68 6.53
N LEU A 52 18.84 -2.47 6.73
CA LEU A 52 17.49 -2.28 7.30
C LEU A 52 16.41 -2.90 6.43
N LEU A 53 16.45 -2.69 5.12
CA LEU A 53 15.49 -3.28 4.20
C LEU A 53 15.56 -4.81 4.20
N LYS A 54 16.76 -5.38 4.17
CA LYS A 54 16.94 -6.85 4.23
C LYS A 54 16.38 -7.44 5.52
N LYS A 55 16.64 -6.80 6.69
CA LYS A 55 16.05 -7.20 7.97
C LYS A 55 14.52 -7.12 7.98
N GLN A 56 13.92 -6.19 7.22
CA GLN A 56 12.48 -6.08 7.05
C GLN A 56 11.92 -7.05 6.00
N GLY A 57 12.71 -7.94 5.43
CA GLY A 57 12.27 -8.94 4.46
C GLY A 57 12.08 -8.41 3.04
N TYR A 58 12.72 -7.30 2.70
CA TYR A 58 12.81 -6.85 1.30
C TYR A 58 13.90 -7.62 0.55
N ALA A 59 13.65 -7.90 -0.71
CA ALA A 59 14.67 -8.27 -1.68
C ALA A 59 14.87 -7.09 -2.63
N LEU A 60 16.12 -6.65 -2.80
CA LEU A 60 16.45 -5.59 -3.74
C LEU A 60 16.45 -6.16 -5.16
N ALA A 61 15.80 -5.46 -6.07
CA ALA A 61 15.74 -5.76 -7.50
C ALA A 61 16.41 -4.61 -8.24
N GLY A 62 17.64 -4.83 -8.72
CA GLY A 62 18.47 -3.77 -9.23
C GLY A 62 19.03 -2.85 -8.15
N SER A 63 19.32 -1.60 -8.53
CA SER A 63 20.01 -0.63 -7.68
C SER A 63 19.06 0.22 -6.80
N HIS A 64 17.78 0.32 -7.16
CA HIS A 64 16.84 1.24 -6.50
C HIS A 64 15.41 0.68 -6.34
N SER A 65 15.16 -0.52 -6.86
CA SER A 65 13.87 -1.20 -6.80
C SER A 65 13.87 -2.27 -5.71
N ALA A 66 12.68 -2.64 -5.24
CA ALA A 66 12.55 -3.65 -4.20
C ALA A 66 11.26 -4.46 -4.33
N VAL A 67 11.32 -5.70 -3.85
CA VAL A 67 10.21 -6.65 -3.75
C VAL A 67 10.06 -7.10 -2.30
N LYS A 68 8.84 -7.30 -1.85
CA LYS A 68 8.54 -7.92 -0.56
C LYS A 68 7.24 -8.71 -0.65
N THR A 69 7.22 -9.91 -0.11
CA THR A 69 5.98 -10.68 0.02
C THR A 69 5.06 -10.04 1.05
N CYS A 70 3.79 -9.83 0.70
CA CYS A 70 2.80 -9.36 1.67
C CYS A 70 2.26 -10.53 2.51
N LEU A 71 1.64 -10.20 3.67
CA LEU A 71 1.01 -11.20 4.53
C LEU A 71 -0.04 -12.03 3.78
N TRP A 72 -0.86 -11.40 2.95
CA TRP A 72 -1.92 -12.10 2.22
C TRP A 72 -1.42 -13.10 1.18
N LEU A 73 -0.24 -12.85 0.59
CA LEU A 73 0.41 -13.85 -0.24
C LEU A 73 0.79 -15.06 0.61
N LYS A 74 1.42 -14.86 1.77
CA LYS A 74 1.82 -15.92 2.70
C LYS A 74 0.60 -16.72 3.16
N LYS A 75 -0.47 -16.06 3.62
CA LYS A 75 -1.73 -16.70 4.01
C LYS A 75 -2.38 -17.47 2.86
N ALA A 76 -2.37 -16.92 1.66
CA ALA A 76 -2.93 -17.60 0.50
C ALA A 76 -2.14 -18.87 0.11
N MET A 77 -0.81 -18.89 0.32
CA MET A 77 0.00 -20.10 0.14
C MET A 77 -0.43 -21.23 1.08
N ASN A 78 -0.84 -20.90 2.32
CA ASN A 78 -1.24 -21.86 3.35
C ASN A 78 -2.76 -22.13 3.39
N ASP A 79 -3.55 -21.58 2.47
CA ASP A 79 -5.02 -21.60 2.51
C ASP A 79 -5.67 -20.95 3.75
N GLU A 80 -4.98 -19.99 4.35
CA GLU A 80 -5.42 -19.30 5.56
C GLU A 80 -6.22 -18.01 5.25
N GLY A 81 -6.42 -17.67 3.98
CA GLY A 81 -7.19 -16.53 3.54
C GLY A 81 -6.58 -15.77 2.36
N PHE A 82 -7.31 -14.73 1.91
CA PHE A 82 -6.97 -13.99 0.69
C PHE A 82 -7.02 -12.49 0.92
N CYS A 83 -6.26 -11.74 0.12
CA CYS A 83 -6.30 -10.29 0.09
C CYS A 83 -7.71 -9.79 -0.30
N TYR A 84 -8.13 -8.67 0.28
CA TYR A 84 -9.37 -8.00 -0.11
C TYR A 84 -9.45 -7.69 -1.62
N LYS A 85 -8.31 -7.48 -2.30
CA LYS A 85 -8.28 -7.34 -3.76
C LYS A 85 -8.75 -8.60 -4.48
N GLY A 86 -8.56 -9.78 -3.90
CA GLY A 86 -9.17 -11.02 -4.40
C GLY A 86 -10.69 -10.98 -4.31
N LYS A 87 -11.24 -10.55 -3.17
CA LYS A 87 -12.67 -10.40 -2.92
C LYS A 87 -13.31 -9.33 -3.83
N PHE A 88 -12.66 -8.19 -4.00
CA PHE A 88 -13.21 -7.04 -4.73
C PHE A 88 -13.00 -7.16 -6.25
N TYR A 89 -11.85 -7.66 -6.68
CA TYR A 89 -11.38 -7.53 -8.05
C TYR A 89 -10.97 -8.84 -8.72
N GLY A 90 -11.13 -9.98 -8.03
CA GLY A 90 -10.82 -11.30 -8.59
C GLY A 90 -9.32 -11.63 -8.72
N VAL A 91 -8.46 -10.98 -7.92
CA VAL A 91 -7.00 -11.16 -8.00
C VAL A 91 -6.54 -12.39 -7.20
N ALA A 92 -5.71 -13.24 -7.80
CA ALA A 92 -5.08 -14.37 -7.12
C ALA A 92 -3.96 -13.88 -6.18
N SER A 93 -4.21 -13.92 -4.86
CA SER A 93 -3.29 -13.35 -3.84
C SER A 93 -1.93 -14.03 -3.81
N HIS A 94 -1.87 -15.36 -4.02
CA HIS A 94 -0.63 -16.15 -4.05
C HIS A 94 0.21 -15.89 -5.31
N ARG A 95 -0.36 -15.28 -6.35
CA ARG A 95 0.33 -14.90 -7.60
C ARG A 95 0.64 -13.39 -7.68
N CYS A 96 0.52 -12.68 -6.54
CA CYS A 96 0.75 -11.23 -6.49
C CYS A 96 2.22 -10.92 -6.22
N LEU A 97 2.87 -10.23 -7.16
CA LEU A 97 4.18 -9.63 -7.00
C LEU A 97 4.00 -8.22 -6.43
N GLN A 98 4.46 -7.97 -5.21
CA GLN A 98 4.42 -6.64 -4.59
C GLN A 98 5.79 -6.00 -4.69
N MET A 99 5.90 -4.89 -5.42
CA MET A 99 7.16 -4.24 -5.70
C MET A 99 7.08 -2.71 -5.66
N THR A 100 8.21 -2.08 -5.69
CA THR A 100 8.38 -0.65 -5.96
C THR A 100 9.56 -0.43 -6.91
N PRO A 101 9.41 0.43 -7.94
CA PRO A 101 10.53 0.78 -8.81
C PRO A 101 11.50 1.78 -8.16
N THR A 102 11.10 2.45 -7.09
CA THR A 102 11.96 3.34 -6.30
C THR A 102 11.49 3.45 -4.86
N LEU A 103 12.44 3.56 -3.95
CA LEU A 103 12.20 3.78 -2.53
C LEU A 103 12.10 5.28 -2.18
N LEU A 104 12.42 6.17 -3.12
CA LEU A 104 12.25 7.62 -2.96
C LEU A 104 10.79 7.99 -2.79
N CYS A 105 10.53 9.01 -1.98
CA CYS A 105 9.21 9.59 -1.80
C CYS A 105 9.33 11.06 -1.40
N ASN A 106 8.41 11.87 -1.87
CA ASN A 106 8.32 13.30 -1.54
C ASN A 106 7.36 13.59 -0.36
N GLN A 107 6.91 12.54 0.34
CA GLN A 107 6.10 12.62 1.55
C GLN A 107 6.67 11.76 2.68
N LYS A 108 6.33 12.12 3.94
CA LYS A 108 6.68 11.39 5.16
C LYS A 108 5.43 11.08 5.98
N CYS A 109 4.42 10.45 5.36
CA CYS A 109 3.12 10.21 5.98
C CYS A 109 3.24 9.55 7.36
N LEU A 110 2.48 10.02 8.35
CA LEU A 110 2.48 9.50 9.71
C LEU A 110 2.21 8.00 9.77
N PHE A 111 1.29 7.52 8.95
CA PHE A 111 0.88 6.12 8.89
C PHE A 111 1.79 5.23 8.01
N CYS A 112 2.84 5.78 7.41
CA CYS A 112 3.73 5.02 6.54
C CYS A 112 4.53 3.99 7.36
N TRP A 113 4.46 2.73 6.99
CA TRP A 113 5.15 1.65 7.69
C TRP A 113 6.68 1.59 7.45
N ARG A 114 7.18 2.34 6.46
CA ARG A 114 8.63 2.47 6.19
C ARG A 114 9.29 3.46 7.15
N PRO A 115 10.63 3.37 7.32
CA PRO A 115 11.42 4.33 8.10
C PRO A 115 11.56 5.65 7.33
N THR A 116 10.61 6.58 7.48
CA THR A 116 10.66 7.90 6.83
C THR A 116 11.73 8.82 7.41
N GLU A 117 12.28 8.46 8.54
CA GLU A 117 13.37 9.11 9.26
C GLU A 117 14.73 8.83 8.61
N VAL A 118 14.86 7.70 7.90
CA VAL A 118 16.09 7.30 7.23
C VAL A 118 16.13 7.88 5.83
N PRO A 119 17.19 8.61 5.48
CA PRO A 119 17.35 9.10 4.11
C PRO A 119 17.48 7.94 3.12
N VAL A 120 16.74 8.00 2.04
CA VAL A 120 16.89 7.07 0.92
C VAL A 120 17.89 7.69 -0.04
N PRO A 121 19.00 6.99 -0.35
CA PRO A 121 19.97 7.50 -1.33
C PRO A 121 19.32 7.59 -2.71
N ALA A 122 19.62 8.68 -3.42
CA ALA A 122 19.23 8.81 -4.81
C ALA A 122 20.05 7.80 -5.64
N PRO A 123 19.45 7.12 -6.62
CA PRO A 123 20.21 6.25 -7.52
C PRO A 123 21.17 7.09 -8.36
N GLY A 124 22.38 6.56 -8.60
CA GLY A 124 23.32 7.19 -9.54
C GLY A 124 22.81 7.11 -10.97
N GLU A 125 22.29 5.94 -11.34
CA GLU A 125 21.62 5.67 -12.62
C GLU A 125 20.32 4.91 -12.38
N TRP A 126 19.36 5.09 -13.28
CA TRP A 126 18.11 4.35 -13.24
C TRP A 126 18.24 3.03 -14.03
N ASP A 127 17.89 1.93 -13.39
CA ASP A 127 17.79 0.64 -14.07
C ASP A 127 16.66 0.66 -15.12
N SER A 128 16.84 -0.10 -16.21
CA SER A 128 15.83 -0.20 -17.27
C SER A 128 14.58 -0.96 -16.79
N PRO A 129 13.41 -0.71 -17.39
CA PRO A 129 12.17 -1.44 -17.09
C PRO A 129 12.32 -2.96 -17.19
N GLU A 130 12.97 -3.45 -18.25
CA GLU A 130 13.18 -4.88 -18.48
C GLU A 130 13.98 -5.52 -17.34
N LYS A 131 15.09 -4.87 -16.93
CA LYS A 131 15.91 -5.34 -15.81
C LYS A 131 15.11 -5.39 -14.52
N ILE A 132 14.34 -4.34 -14.22
CA ILE A 132 13.50 -4.30 -13.01
C ILE A 132 12.47 -5.43 -13.02
N VAL A 133 11.80 -5.70 -14.13
CA VAL A 133 10.81 -6.77 -14.26
C VAL A 133 11.45 -8.13 -14.03
N GLU A 134 12.57 -8.42 -14.71
CA GLU A 134 13.29 -9.69 -14.57
C GLU A 134 13.75 -9.95 -13.15
N GLU A 135 14.41 -8.97 -12.55
CA GLU A 135 14.94 -9.09 -11.20
C GLU A 135 13.83 -9.15 -10.14
N SER A 136 12.71 -8.43 -10.36
CA SER A 136 11.59 -8.47 -9.42
C SER A 136 10.89 -9.84 -9.41
N ILE A 137 10.76 -10.50 -10.57
CA ILE A 137 10.24 -11.87 -10.67
C ILE A 137 11.20 -12.85 -10.00
N ALA A 138 12.51 -12.70 -10.24
CA ALA A 138 13.54 -13.53 -9.59
C ALA A 138 13.52 -13.35 -8.06
N CYS A 139 13.42 -12.12 -7.57
CA CYS A 139 13.27 -11.81 -6.15
C CYS A 139 12.02 -12.45 -5.54
N GLN A 140 10.86 -12.36 -6.21
CA GLN A 140 9.62 -12.99 -5.76
C GLN A 140 9.79 -14.50 -5.60
N ARG A 141 10.34 -15.19 -6.60
CA ARG A 141 10.62 -16.63 -6.55
C ARG A 141 11.52 -16.99 -5.38
N LYS A 142 12.59 -16.21 -5.16
CA LYS A 142 13.51 -16.40 -4.02
C LYS A 142 12.78 -16.23 -2.67
N LEU A 143 11.94 -15.20 -2.52
CA LEU A 143 11.22 -14.90 -1.29
C LEU A 143 10.18 -15.98 -0.92
N ILE A 144 9.63 -16.70 -1.90
CA ILE A 144 8.65 -17.77 -1.65
C ILE A 144 9.25 -19.17 -1.66
N THR A 145 10.56 -19.34 -1.85
CA THR A 145 11.22 -20.64 -1.94
C THR A 145 10.93 -21.51 -0.71
N GLY A 146 10.93 -20.93 0.49
CA GLY A 146 10.69 -21.65 1.75
C GLY A 146 9.32 -22.33 1.84
N PHE A 147 8.31 -21.82 1.11
CA PHE A 147 6.97 -22.46 1.08
C PHE A 147 6.98 -23.82 0.37
N GLY A 148 7.91 -24.05 -0.56
CA GLY A 148 8.02 -25.34 -1.27
C GLY A 148 8.32 -26.54 -0.38
N GLY A 149 8.94 -26.31 0.80
CA GLY A 149 9.21 -27.33 1.82
C GLY A 149 8.31 -27.24 3.04
N SER A 150 7.38 -26.28 3.10
CA SER A 150 6.48 -26.12 4.25
C SER A 150 5.34 -27.13 4.21
N PRO A 151 5.09 -27.88 5.31
CA PRO A 151 3.98 -28.82 5.38
C PRO A 151 2.59 -28.13 5.34
N ASN A 152 2.53 -26.85 5.65
CA ASN A 152 1.29 -26.08 5.69
C ASN A 152 0.96 -25.42 4.34
N ALA A 153 1.94 -25.32 3.44
CA ALA A 153 1.72 -24.69 2.14
C ALA A 153 1.10 -25.65 1.14
N LEU A 154 0.10 -25.20 0.40
CA LEU A 154 -0.46 -25.94 -0.71
C LEU A 154 0.53 -25.92 -1.88
N ARG A 155 1.04 -27.11 -2.25
CA ARG A 155 2.04 -27.24 -3.33
C ARG A 155 1.61 -26.59 -4.64
N GLU A 156 0.33 -26.72 -5.01
CA GLU A 156 -0.24 -26.13 -6.21
C GLU A 156 -0.12 -24.61 -6.19
N ARG A 157 -0.51 -23.97 -5.09
CA ARG A 157 -0.41 -22.51 -4.93
C ARG A 157 1.03 -22.01 -4.91
N TRP A 158 1.94 -22.77 -4.33
CA TRP A 158 3.36 -22.46 -4.40
C TRP A 158 3.89 -22.54 -5.83
N LEU A 159 3.51 -23.55 -6.61
CA LEU A 159 3.87 -23.67 -8.02
C LEU A 159 3.33 -22.46 -8.82
N GLU A 160 2.05 -22.13 -8.66
CA GLU A 160 1.45 -20.95 -9.27
C GLU A 160 2.10 -19.64 -8.84
N GLY A 161 2.49 -19.51 -7.57
CA GLY A 161 3.16 -18.34 -7.02
C GLY A 161 4.56 -18.08 -7.61
N ASN A 162 5.24 -19.14 -8.12
CA ASN A 162 6.49 -19.01 -8.87
C ASN A 162 6.29 -18.45 -10.28
N ASP A 163 5.02 -18.41 -10.75
CA ASP A 163 4.60 -17.75 -11.98
C ASP A 163 3.59 -16.63 -11.65
N PRO A 164 4.06 -15.48 -11.12
CA PRO A 164 3.19 -14.37 -10.77
C PRO A 164 2.51 -13.81 -12.02
N ASN A 165 1.25 -13.38 -11.88
CA ASN A 165 0.44 -12.87 -13.00
C ASN A 165 -0.26 -11.55 -12.69
N ASN A 166 0.04 -10.97 -11.54
CA ASN A 166 -0.38 -9.63 -11.20
C ASN A 166 0.72 -8.94 -10.40
N VAL A 167 0.91 -7.64 -10.64
CA VAL A 167 1.91 -6.83 -9.98
C VAL A 167 1.27 -5.65 -9.27
N ALA A 168 1.62 -5.47 -8.01
CA ALA A 168 1.23 -4.29 -7.22
C ALA A 168 2.44 -3.36 -7.08
N ILE A 169 2.49 -2.32 -7.91
CA ILE A 169 3.50 -1.25 -7.87
C ILE A 169 3.10 -0.27 -6.76
N SER A 170 3.33 -0.67 -5.50
CA SER A 170 2.74 -0.01 -4.34
C SER A 170 3.45 -0.30 -3.02
N LEU A 171 4.64 -0.94 -3.08
CA LEU A 171 5.27 -1.47 -1.88
C LEU A 171 5.76 -0.36 -0.94
N SER A 172 6.51 0.59 -1.47
CA SER A 172 7.16 1.67 -0.70
C SER A 172 7.59 2.78 -1.65
N GLY A 173 7.91 3.98 -1.13
CA GLY A 173 8.28 5.10 -1.99
C GLY A 173 7.10 5.68 -2.77
N GLU A 174 7.41 6.51 -3.76
CA GLU A 174 6.44 7.06 -4.72
C GLU A 174 6.82 6.61 -6.14
N PRO A 175 6.08 5.67 -6.72
CA PRO A 175 6.43 5.10 -8.03
C PRO A 175 6.55 6.13 -9.16
N THR A 176 5.79 7.23 -9.11
CA THR A 176 5.84 8.28 -10.15
C THR A 176 7.14 9.07 -10.16
N MET A 177 8.03 8.86 -9.18
CA MET A 177 9.39 9.40 -9.19
C MET A 177 10.35 8.58 -10.07
N TYR A 178 9.97 7.38 -10.52
CA TYR A 178 10.75 6.59 -11.46
C TYR A 178 10.47 7.09 -12.89
N PRO A 179 11.50 7.55 -13.64
CA PRO A 179 11.29 8.25 -14.92
C PRO A 179 10.73 7.37 -16.03
N TYR A 180 10.94 6.05 -15.98
CA TYR A 180 10.48 5.09 -16.98
C TYR A 180 9.28 4.27 -16.47
N LEU A 181 8.42 4.87 -15.64
CA LEU A 181 7.25 4.19 -15.08
C LEU A 181 6.23 3.73 -16.11
N PRO A 182 5.91 4.50 -17.17
CA PRO A 182 5.03 4.04 -18.24
C PRO A 182 5.56 2.76 -18.91
N GLU A 183 6.83 2.74 -19.28
CA GLU A 183 7.52 1.63 -19.92
C GLU A 183 7.60 0.40 -19.00
N LEU A 184 7.77 0.62 -17.69
CA LEU A 184 7.75 -0.46 -16.69
C LEU A 184 6.36 -1.13 -16.63
N ILE A 185 5.30 -0.35 -16.66
CA ILE A 185 3.92 -0.86 -16.68
C ILE A 185 3.68 -1.67 -17.96
N GLU A 186 4.08 -1.13 -19.12
CA GLU A 186 3.97 -1.82 -20.40
C GLU A 186 4.74 -3.13 -20.44
N GLU A 187 5.96 -3.16 -19.87
CA GLU A 187 6.80 -4.35 -19.84
C GLU A 187 6.17 -5.47 -18.97
N TYR A 188 5.51 -5.14 -17.85
CA TYR A 188 4.71 -6.10 -17.11
C TYR A 188 3.49 -6.56 -17.92
N GLU A 189 2.78 -5.66 -18.59
CA GLU A 189 1.58 -5.99 -19.38
C GLU A 189 1.93 -6.88 -20.58
N LYS A 190 3.03 -6.64 -21.30
CA LYS A 190 3.55 -7.52 -22.36
C LYS A 190 3.82 -8.94 -21.88
N ARG A 191 4.19 -9.11 -20.61
CA ARG A 191 4.40 -10.42 -19.97
C ARG A 191 3.11 -11.01 -19.38
N GLY A 192 1.94 -10.43 -19.66
CA GLY A 192 0.62 -10.91 -19.26
C GLY A 192 0.24 -10.62 -17.82
N PHE A 193 0.91 -9.68 -17.14
CA PHE A 193 0.52 -9.27 -15.79
C PHE A 193 -0.70 -8.35 -15.81
N THR A 194 -1.52 -8.47 -14.78
CA THR A 194 -2.45 -7.40 -14.39
C THR A 194 -1.71 -6.39 -13.53
N THR A 195 -1.70 -5.13 -13.94
CA THR A 195 -0.92 -4.06 -13.30
C THR A 195 -1.77 -3.21 -12.37
N PHE A 196 -1.29 -3.01 -11.15
CA PHE A 196 -1.88 -2.14 -10.12
C PHE A 196 -0.84 -1.09 -9.73
N LEU A 197 -1.10 0.16 -10.04
CA LEU A 197 -0.25 1.28 -9.61
C LEU A 197 -0.92 2.03 -8.47
N VAL A 198 -0.17 2.31 -7.40
CA VAL A 198 -0.61 3.19 -6.31
C VAL A 198 0.34 4.37 -6.23
N THR A 199 -0.17 5.57 -6.37
CA THR A 199 0.58 6.83 -6.29
C THR A 199 -0.05 7.79 -5.27
N ASN A 200 0.74 8.70 -4.76
CA ASN A 200 0.28 9.81 -3.93
C ASN A 200 -0.24 11.02 -4.74
N GLY A 201 -0.19 10.93 -6.08
CA GLY A 201 -0.73 11.93 -6.99
C GLY A 201 0.03 13.27 -7.05
N THR A 202 1.24 13.35 -6.50
CA THR A 202 1.98 14.61 -6.42
C THR A 202 2.80 14.96 -7.67
N ILE A 203 2.80 14.10 -8.69
CA ILE A 203 3.51 14.30 -9.97
C ILE A 203 2.52 14.14 -11.13
N PRO A 204 1.67 15.17 -11.40
CA PRO A 204 0.62 15.09 -12.41
C PRO A 204 1.16 14.83 -13.82
N GLU A 205 2.37 15.28 -14.13
CA GLU A 205 3.02 15.05 -15.43
C GLU A 205 3.30 13.56 -15.68
N MET A 206 3.68 12.80 -14.64
CA MET A 206 3.83 11.34 -14.73
C MET A 206 2.47 10.65 -14.61
N PHE A 207 1.60 11.15 -13.73
CA PHE A 207 0.23 10.65 -13.60
C PHE A 207 -0.51 10.67 -14.94
N ALA A 208 -0.33 11.73 -15.75
CA ALA A 208 -0.93 11.83 -17.07
C ALA A 208 -0.46 10.73 -18.04
N LYS A 209 0.79 10.28 -17.95
CA LYS A 209 1.41 9.31 -18.87
C LYS A 209 1.06 7.84 -18.55
N VAL A 210 0.83 7.50 -17.28
CA VAL A 210 0.63 6.11 -16.87
C VAL A 210 -0.80 5.65 -17.09
N ASN A 211 -0.98 4.41 -17.56
CA ASN A 211 -2.28 3.76 -17.73
C ASN A 211 -2.19 2.26 -17.35
N PRO A 212 -2.04 1.90 -16.06
CA PRO A 212 -2.08 0.50 -15.62
C PRO A 212 -3.49 -0.11 -15.80
N CYS A 213 -3.64 -1.41 -15.60
CA CYS A 213 -4.97 -2.04 -15.56
C CYS A 213 -5.86 -1.40 -14.47
N GLN A 214 -5.27 -1.06 -13.31
CA GLN A 214 -5.96 -0.33 -12.25
C GLN A 214 -5.03 0.71 -11.62
N LEU A 215 -5.48 1.95 -11.62
CA LEU A 215 -4.77 3.12 -11.10
C LEU A 215 -5.39 3.56 -9.77
N TYR A 216 -4.58 3.54 -8.72
CA TYR A 216 -4.94 4.08 -7.41
C TYR A 216 -4.27 5.42 -7.19
N MET A 217 -5.03 6.35 -6.67
CA MET A 217 -4.50 7.58 -6.10
C MET A 217 -4.86 7.67 -4.62
N SER A 218 -3.86 7.90 -3.78
CA SER A 218 -4.07 8.11 -2.34
C SER A 218 -4.56 9.53 -2.09
N LEU A 219 -5.65 9.66 -1.32
CA LEU A 219 -6.22 10.93 -0.88
C LEU A 219 -6.46 10.85 0.63
N ASP A 220 -5.42 11.14 1.41
CA ASP A 220 -5.43 10.89 2.85
C ASP A 220 -5.77 12.14 3.69
N ALA A 221 -6.32 13.19 3.06
CA ALA A 221 -6.75 14.43 3.72
C ALA A 221 -7.91 15.10 2.98
N PRO A 222 -8.87 15.74 3.69
CA PRO A 222 -9.96 16.49 3.08
C PRO A 222 -9.61 17.96 2.76
N ASP A 223 -8.45 18.46 3.27
CA ASP A 223 -8.00 19.83 3.15
C ASP A 223 -6.48 19.94 3.31
N LEU A 224 -5.94 21.11 2.99
CA LEU A 224 -4.50 21.41 3.04
C LEU A 224 -3.92 21.24 4.46
N GLU A 225 -4.60 21.73 5.49
CA GLU A 225 -4.10 21.67 6.87
C GLU A 225 -3.89 20.21 7.30
N THR A 226 -4.91 19.39 7.08
CA THR A 226 -4.87 17.95 7.36
C THR A 226 -3.80 17.26 6.50
N TYR A 227 -3.67 17.64 5.23
CA TYR A 227 -2.64 17.10 4.36
C TYR A 227 -1.22 17.35 4.87
N LEU A 228 -0.94 18.58 5.31
CA LEU A 228 0.37 18.95 5.88
C LEU A 228 0.66 18.13 7.15
N LYS A 229 -0.37 17.90 7.97
CA LYS A 229 -0.25 17.16 9.22
C LYS A 229 -0.04 15.65 8.96
N VAL A 230 -0.85 15.01 8.12
CA VAL A 230 -0.87 13.55 7.95
C VAL A 230 0.16 13.06 6.94
N CYS A 231 0.33 13.77 5.82
CA CYS A 231 1.24 13.35 4.73
C CYS A 231 2.64 13.93 4.84
N GLN A 232 2.83 15.02 5.60
CA GLN A 232 4.12 15.67 5.82
C GLN A 232 4.92 15.83 4.51
N PRO A 233 4.39 16.58 3.53
CA PRO A 233 5.02 16.72 2.22
C PRO A 233 6.31 17.53 2.30
N LYS A 234 7.22 17.35 1.33
CA LYS A 234 8.42 18.20 1.19
C LYS A 234 8.09 19.67 0.93
N SER A 235 6.92 19.95 0.35
CA SER A 235 6.43 21.31 0.07
C SER A 235 4.90 21.34 0.15
N PRO A 236 4.30 22.40 0.73
CA PRO A 236 2.84 22.61 0.69
C PRO A 236 2.26 22.67 -0.72
N ALA A 237 3.02 23.14 -1.71
CA ALA A 237 2.60 23.23 -3.11
C ALA A 237 2.25 21.87 -3.74
N LEU A 238 2.64 20.73 -3.10
CA LEU A 238 2.23 19.41 -3.56
C LEU A 238 0.71 19.16 -3.42
N TRP A 239 0.01 19.96 -2.61
CA TRP A 239 -1.45 19.91 -2.53
C TRP A 239 -2.14 20.34 -3.83
N ASP A 240 -1.61 21.39 -4.48
CA ASP A 240 -2.12 21.82 -5.78
C ASP A 240 -1.87 20.75 -6.85
N LYS A 241 -0.72 20.09 -6.80
CA LYS A 241 -0.39 18.97 -7.69
C LYS A 241 -1.32 17.76 -7.52
N ILE A 242 -1.75 17.48 -6.28
CA ILE A 242 -2.78 16.47 -6.02
C ILE A 242 -4.10 16.87 -6.69
N SER A 243 -4.49 18.15 -6.60
CA SER A 243 -5.70 18.66 -7.24
C SER A 243 -5.65 18.54 -8.77
N GLU A 244 -4.49 18.82 -9.38
CA GLU A 244 -4.24 18.60 -10.81
C GLU A 244 -4.42 17.12 -11.19
N SER A 245 -3.82 16.19 -10.42
CA SER A 245 -3.93 14.74 -10.65
C SER A 245 -5.36 14.22 -10.48
N LEU A 246 -6.12 14.75 -9.50
CA LEU A 246 -7.55 14.42 -9.34
C LEU A 246 -8.36 14.81 -10.60
N ALA A 247 -8.09 15.97 -11.18
CA ALA A 247 -8.76 16.39 -12.41
C ALA A 247 -8.42 15.48 -13.60
N LEU A 248 -7.16 15.06 -13.72
CA LEU A 248 -6.69 14.16 -14.79
C LEU A 248 -7.27 12.73 -14.67
N MET A 249 -7.71 12.32 -13.49
CA MET A 249 -8.21 10.95 -13.26
C MET A 249 -9.42 10.61 -14.15
N LYS A 250 -10.28 11.59 -14.45
CA LYS A 250 -11.47 11.39 -15.32
C LYS A 250 -11.11 10.95 -16.74
N GLU A 251 -9.92 11.31 -17.22
CA GLU A 251 -9.48 11.08 -18.60
C GLU A 251 -8.74 9.73 -18.73
N LYS A 252 -8.57 9.00 -17.62
CA LYS A 252 -7.84 7.74 -17.63
C LYS A 252 -8.63 6.61 -18.27
N SER A 253 -7.95 5.84 -19.13
CA SER A 253 -8.47 4.57 -19.65
C SER A 253 -8.33 3.42 -18.63
N SER A 254 -7.49 3.58 -17.63
CA SER A 254 -7.37 2.68 -16.49
C SER A 254 -8.65 2.67 -15.67
N ARG A 255 -8.94 1.54 -15.02
CA ARG A 255 -9.91 1.54 -13.93
C ARG A 255 -9.32 2.32 -12.75
N THR A 256 -10.08 3.29 -12.24
CA THR A 256 -9.62 4.28 -11.29
C THR A 256 -10.14 4.04 -9.89
N VAL A 257 -9.27 4.22 -8.90
CA VAL A 257 -9.61 4.07 -7.48
C VAL A 257 -9.01 5.23 -6.68
N ILE A 258 -9.82 5.93 -5.92
CA ILE A 258 -9.33 6.78 -4.82
C ILE A 258 -9.20 5.90 -3.58
N ARG A 259 -8.05 5.96 -2.91
CA ARG A 259 -7.82 5.23 -1.66
C ARG A 259 -7.57 6.18 -0.52
N ILE A 260 -8.34 6.03 0.57
CA ILE A 260 -8.20 6.80 1.80
C ILE A 260 -7.69 5.87 2.90
N THR A 261 -6.62 6.29 3.59
CA THR A 261 -6.14 5.61 4.79
C THR A 261 -6.52 6.43 6.01
N LEU A 262 -7.49 5.95 6.77
CA LEU A 262 -8.03 6.63 7.95
C LEU A 262 -7.15 6.42 9.18
N VAL A 263 -6.78 7.51 9.82
CA VAL A 263 -6.05 7.56 11.10
C VAL A 263 -6.95 8.29 12.10
N LYS A 264 -7.43 7.57 13.12
CA LYS A 264 -8.32 8.12 14.14
C LYS A 264 -7.67 9.27 14.88
N GLY A 265 -8.39 10.37 15.05
CA GLY A 265 -7.89 11.60 15.69
C GLY A 265 -6.94 12.45 14.80
N VAL A 266 -6.71 12.05 13.54
CA VAL A 266 -5.81 12.78 12.63
C VAL A 266 -6.51 13.22 11.34
N ASN A 267 -7.15 12.29 10.60
CA ASN A 267 -7.82 12.59 9.32
C ASN A 267 -9.20 11.93 9.17
N MET A 268 -9.71 11.26 10.21
CA MET A 268 -11.01 10.60 10.21
C MET A 268 -12.12 11.59 10.63
N PHE A 269 -12.29 12.65 9.83
CA PHE A 269 -13.32 13.69 10.00
C PHE A 269 -13.60 14.35 8.65
N ASN A 270 -14.59 15.25 8.59
CA ASN A 270 -14.99 16.00 7.39
C ASN A 270 -15.22 15.10 6.14
N PRO A 271 -16.14 14.13 6.20
CA PRO A 271 -16.45 13.23 5.08
C PRO A 271 -16.95 14.00 3.84
N GLU A 272 -17.57 15.16 4.02
CA GLU A 272 -18.01 16.05 2.95
C GLU A 272 -16.81 16.62 2.17
N GLY A 273 -15.75 17.08 2.86
CA GLY A 273 -14.54 17.59 2.21
C GLY A 273 -13.85 16.52 1.35
N TYR A 274 -13.79 15.27 1.84
CA TYR A 274 -13.32 14.16 1.01
C TYR A 274 -14.21 13.96 -0.22
N ALA A 275 -15.53 13.94 -0.04
CA ALA A 275 -16.46 13.74 -1.15
C ALA A 275 -16.33 14.82 -2.23
N GLU A 276 -16.14 16.09 -1.86
CA GLU A 276 -15.94 17.21 -2.80
C GLU A 276 -14.66 17.03 -3.64
N LEU A 277 -13.57 16.56 -3.04
CA LEU A 277 -12.35 16.25 -3.78
C LEU A 277 -12.54 15.05 -4.69
N ILE A 278 -13.18 13.98 -4.21
CA ILE A 278 -13.45 12.76 -4.97
C ILE A 278 -14.38 13.03 -6.17
N LYS A 279 -15.37 13.92 -6.05
CA LYS A 279 -16.23 14.34 -7.17
C LYS A 279 -15.41 14.90 -8.34
N LYS A 280 -14.31 15.62 -8.07
CA LYS A 280 -13.43 16.14 -9.13
C LYS A 280 -12.78 15.02 -9.93
N ALA A 281 -12.42 13.92 -9.28
CA ALA A 281 -11.80 12.75 -9.90
C ALA A 281 -12.81 11.80 -10.55
N SER A 282 -14.04 11.74 -10.04
CA SER A 282 -15.11 10.83 -10.49
C SER A 282 -14.62 9.38 -10.71
N PRO A 283 -13.91 8.75 -9.72
CA PRO A 283 -13.32 7.44 -9.90
C PRO A 283 -14.37 6.34 -10.07
N ASP A 284 -13.93 5.16 -10.54
CA ASP A 284 -14.81 3.98 -10.58
C ASP A 284 -15.09 3.46 -9.17
N PHE A 285 -14.08 3.52 -8.30
CA PHE A 285 -14.17 3.02 -6.93
C PHE A 285 -13.53 4.00 -5.93
N VAL A 286 -14.01 3.90 -4.68
CA VAL A 286 -13.33 4.50 -3.52
C VAL A 286 -13.07 3.39 -2.50
N GLU A 287 -11.80 3.17 -2.14
CA GLU A 287 -11.38 2.28 -1.05
C GLU A 287 -11.10 3.11 0.20
N ILE A 288 -11.88 2.92 1.24
CA ILE A 288 -11.67 3.56 2.54
C ILE A 288 -11.21 2.49 3.52
N LYS A 289 -10.02 2.66 4.08
CA LYS A 289 -9.40 1.64 4.91
C LYS A 289 -8.80 2.21 6.19
N ALA A 290 -8.76 1.38 7.24
CA ALA A 290 -8.06 1.72 8.45
C ALA A 290 -6.54 1.82 8.23
N TYR A 291 -5.92 2.77 8.90
CA TYR A 291 -4.51 2.69 9.26
C TYR A 291 -4.25 1.37 10.01
N MET A 292 -3.13 0.74 9.73
CA MET A 292 -2.67 -0.45 10.45
C MET A 292 -1.42 -0.07 11.23
N HIS A 293 -1.42 -0.36 12.55
CA HIS A 293 -0.33 -0.03 13.45
C HIS A 293 0.88 -0.97 13.24
N LEU A 294 1.66 -0.72 12.18
CA LEU A 294 2.69 -1.60 11.64
C LEU A 294 3.99 -0.84 11.34
N GLY A 295 5.09 -1.56 11.39
CA GLY A 295 6.39 -1.03 11.00
C GLY A 295 6.77 0.22 11.79
N PHE A 296 7.41 1.15 11.13
CA PHE A 296 7.87 2.41 11.74
C PHE A 296 6.75 3.39 12.07
N SER A 297 5.53 3.21 11.53
CA SER A 297 4.40 4.04 11.93
C SER A 297 4.08 3.91 13.44
N ARG A 298 4.45 2.79 14.07
CA ARG A 298 4.31 2.55 15.51
C ARG A 298 5.09 3.52 16.40
N PHE A 299 6.11 4.18 15.85
CA PHE A 299 6.88 5.22 16.56
C PHE A 299 6.29 6.63 16.39
N ARG A 300 5.32 6.78 15.49
CA ARG A 300 4.69 8.07 15.16
C ARG A 300 3.23 8.16 15.57
N LEU A 301 2.57 7.02 15.74
CA LEU A 301 1.16 6.91 16.06
C LEU A 301 0.94 5.82 17.10
N ASP A 302 0.04 6.07 18.04
CA ASP A 302 -0.42 5.07 19.00
C ASP A 302 -1.32 4.02 18.33
N ARG A 303 -1.41 2.84 18.94
CA ARG A 303 -2.32 1.77 18.48
C ARG A 303 -3.79 2.22 18.47
N SER A 304 -4.19 3.11 19.38
CA SER A 304 -5.54 3.70 19.45
C SER A 304 -5.89 4.56 18.22
N ALA A 305 -4.89 5.00 17.45
CA ALA A 305 -5.10 5.72 16.20
C ALA A 305 -5.57 4.79 15.04
N MET A 306 -5.57 3.47 15.25
CA MET A 306 -6.07 2.48 14.29
C MET A 306 -7.59 2.33 14.44
N PRO A 307 -8.41 2.74 13.44
CA PRO A 307 -9.87 2.60 13.53
C PRO A 307 -10.30 1.14 13.52
N ALA A 308 -11.37 0.83 14.27
CA ALA A 308 -12.07 -0.43 14.11
C ALA A 308 -12.83 -0.48 12.78
N HIS A 309 -13.16 -1.68 12.29
CA HIS A 309 -13.88 -1.81 11.01
C HIS A 309 -15.24 -1.11 11.02
N ALA A 310 -15.95 -1.17 12.13
CA ALA A 310 -17.25 -0.46 12.30
C ALA A 310 -17.10 1.06 12.14
N GLU A 311 -16.02 1.66 12.67
CA GLU A 311 -15.75 3.09 12.53
C GLU A 311 -15.41 3.44 11.06
N VAL A 312 -14.65 2.58 10.36
CA VAL A 312 -14.38 2.74 8.92
C VAL A 312 -15.68 2.66 8.12
N MET A 313 -16.55 1.71 8.45
CA MET A 313 -17.87 1.54 7.80
C MET A 313 -18.73 2.78 7.97
N GLU A 314 -18.87 3.28 9.19
CA GLU A 314 -19.65 4.48 9.50
C GLU A 314 -19.13 5.70 8.72
N PHE A 315 -17.82 5.94 8.74
CA PHE A 315 -17.22 7.04 7.99
C PHE A 315 -17.44 6.86 6.48
N SER A 316 -17.31 5.63 5.97
CA SER A 316 -17.53 5.33 4.54
C SER A 316 -18.97 5.60 4.11
N GLN A 317 -19.95 5.30 4.93
CA GLN A 317 -21.38 5.61 4.67
C GLN A 317 -21.61 7.13 4.59
N GLN A 318 -20.94 7.91 5.44
CA GLN A 318 -21.02 9.37 5.39
C GLN A 318 -20.40 9.91 4.08
N VAL A 319 -19.20 9.43 3.69
CA VAL A 319 -18.57 9.80 2.41
C VAL A 319 -19.47 9.40 1.23
N ALA A 320 -20.02 8.17 1.25
CA ALA A 320 -20.90 7.66 0.21
C ALA A 320 -22.14 8.56 0.02
N LYS A 321 -22.77 8.97 1.13
CA LYS A 321 -23.94 9.88 1.11
C LYS A 321 -23.61 11.21 0.45
N HIS A 322 -22.51 11.85 0.79
CA HIS A 322 -22.08 13.13 0.20
C HIS A 322 -21.65 12.98 -1.26
N LEU A 323 -21.03 11.85 -1.62
CA LEU A 323 -20.52 11.56 -2.94
C LEU A 323 -21.60 11.11 -3.93
N GLY A 324 -22.68 10.49 -3.44
CA GLY A 324 -23.70 9.83 -4.26
C GLY A 324 -23.23 8.46 -4.77
N TYR A 325 -22.34 7.80 -4.03
CA TYR A 325 -21.90 6.42 -4.28
C TYR A 325 -22.60 5.48 -3.31
N GLU A 326 -22.57 4.19 -3.62
CA GLU A 326 -23.15 3.13 -2.82
C GLU A 326 -22.06 2.18 -2.30
N LEU A 327 -22.38 1.48 -1.20
CA LEU A 327 -21.54 0.41 -0.68
C LEU A 327 -21.53 -0.77 -1.66
N ALA A 328 -20.36 -1.10 -2.20
CA ALA A 328 -20.19 -2.23 -3.13
C ALA A 328 -19.74 -3.52 -2.43
N ASP A 329 -18.88 -3.42 -1.44
CA ASP A 329 -18.40 -4.55 -0.62
C ASP A 329 -17.54 -4.03 0.55
N ASP A 330 -17.16 -4.93 1.46
CA ASP A 330 -16.24 -4.63 2.54
C ASP A 330 -15.33 -5.83 2.88
N SER A 331 -14.32 -5.62 3.68
CA SER A 331 -13.51 -6.70 4.26
C SER A 331 -13.14 -6.34 5.70
N GLU A 332 -13.80 -6.98 6.65
CA GLU A 332 -13.59 -6.74 8.08
C GLU A 332 -12.15 -7.03 8.50
N ILE A 333 -11.60 -8.17 8.07
CA ILE A 333 -10.22 -8.58 8.39
C ILE A 333 -9.20 -7.55 7.87
N SER A 334 -9.44 -6.95 6.71
CA SER A 334 -8.57 -5.93 6.12
C SER A 334 -8.96 -4.51 6.51
N ARG A 335 -10.06 -4.36 7.27
CA ARG A 335 -10.65 -3.07 7.69
C ARG A 335 -10.76 -2.10 6.51
N VAL A 336 -11.36 -2.56 5.42
CA VAL A 336 -11.54 -1.78 4.20
C VAL A 336 -12.97 -1.88 3.70
N VAL A 337 -13.49 -0.76 3.22
CA VAL A 337 -14.81 -0.61 2.60
C VAL A 337 -14.62 -0.17 1.16
N LEU A 338 -15.38 -0.72 0.25
CA LEU A 338 -15.41 -0.39 -1.17
C LEU A 338 -16.71 0.33 -1.50
N LEU A 339 -16.59 1.52 -2.08
CA LEU A 339 -17.72 2.27 -2.65
C LEU A 339 -17.60 2.30 -4.17
N SER A 340 -18.74 2.29 -4.85
CA SER A 340 -18.86 2.49 -6.30
C SER A 340 -20.12 3.29 -6.66
N LYS A 341 -20.21 3.75 -7.92
CA LYS A 341 -21.34 4.55 -8.40
C LYS A 341 -22.68 3.81 -8.37
N ASP A 342 -22.65 2.48 -8.50
CA ASP A 342 -23.83 1.63 -8.65
C ASP A 342 -23.90 0.49 -7.61
N GLY A 343 -23.10 0.57 -6.55
CA GLY A 343 -23.04 -0.44 -5.50
C GLY A 343 -22.47 -1.79 -5.96
N LYS A 344 -21.83 -1.85 -7.13
CA LYS A 344 -21.30 -3.10 -7.68
C LYS A 344 -19.79 -3.11 -7.74
N LYS A 345 -19.23 -4.28 -7.46
CA LYS A 345 -17.82 -4.59 -7.71
C LYS A 345 -17.67 -5.32 -9.05
N SER A 346 -16.48 -5.23 -9.63
CA SER A 346 -16.19 -5.95 -10.87
C SER A 346 -14.75 -6.46 -10.90
N PRO A 347 -14.48 -7.62 -11.51
CA PRO A 347 -13.11 -8.08 -11.73
C PRO A 347 -12.29 -7.07 -12.52
N VAL A 348 -11.00 -6.97 -12.20
CA VAL A 348 -10.07 -6.19 -13.03
C VAL A 348 -9.84 -6.91 -14.35
N ARG A 349 -9.86 -6.16 -15.44
CA ARG A 349 -9.57 -6.70 -16.78
C ARG A 349 -8.10 -6.47 -17.10
N LYS A 350 -7.46 -7.50 -17.66
CA LYS A 350 -6.14 -7.33 -18.29
C LYS A 350 -6.32 -6.45 -19.52
N LYS A 351 -5.30 -5.65 -19.79
CA LYS A 351 -5.20 -5.03 -21.12
C LYS A 351 -4.72 -6.10 -22.09
N VAL A 352 -5.39 -6.18 -23.22
CA VAL A 352 -5.07 -7.12 -24.31
C VAL A 352 -4.07 -6.43 -25.25
#